data_68e473f141967de048824f1776786dec
#
_entry.id   68e473f141967de048824f1776786dec
#
_cell.length_a   1.000
_cell.length_b   1.000
_cell.length_c   1.000
_cell.angle_alpha   90.00
_cell.angle_beta   90.00
_cell.angle_gamma   90.00
#
_symmetry.space_group_name_H-M   'P 1'
#
loop_
_entity.id
_entity.type
_entity.pdbx_description
1 polymer ?
#
loop_
_entity_poly.entity_id
_entity_poly.type
_entity_poly.pdbx_seq_one_letter_code
_entity_poly.pdbx_strand_id
1 'polypeptide(L)'
;MNKNYKYLLSILCLLSTTAVLADEHNFKVTPAPARHEGQGPYTQLILREVTVINGTGAPAFGPADIVIEGNKITQVTIVGTPTSTVRGDRPQLKEGGKELQLAGHYVMPGLIDMHGHIGGSEQGTPAEYVYKLWMGHGITTIRDPSCGNGLEFCLTEKKRSAENKITAPRILAYPFFGQGQSKPFTDPEQARAWVREMKAKGADGLKCFGYRPDILQAALEETKKVGMRSACHHAQIDVARVNVLNTARWGLTSMEHWYGLPEALFDGQTVQNYPADYNYQNEQQRFAQAGRLWAQAAKPGSAKWNAVMDELLKLDFTIDPTFTIYQATRDVMRARRADWQDEYTLPSLSKFFSANPDSHGSFFFDWGTEEEVAWKENYKMWMRFVNDYKNRGGRVTVGSDSGYIYKVYGFGTIEELELLREAGFHPLEIMKAATLSGAEALGLQQSIGTVEAGKLADLAILDENPLANFKVLYGTGHMRLDKTGKVNQVGGVKYTIKDGIVYDAKQLLADVRDMVKKAKQENISK
;
A
#
# COMPACT_ATOMS: atom_id res chain seq x y z
N MET A 1 20.52 16.87 45.32
CA MET A 1 20.23 15.43 45.51
C MET A 1 18.86 15.15 44.89
N ASN A 2 18.79 14.12 44.09
CA ASN A 2 17.60 13.52 43.45
C ASN A 2 16.89 14.26 42.32
N LYS A 3 17.48 14.15 41.11
CA LYS A 3 16.77 14.34 39.83
C LYS A 3 17.00 13.18 38.83
N ASN A 4 17.55 12.03 39.25
CA ASN A 4 18.06 11.01 38.32
C ASN A 4 17.32 9.67 38.32
N TYR A 5 16.04 9.60 38.72
CA TYR A 5 15.30 8.31 38.73
C TYR A 5 14.04 8.25 37.84
N LYS A 6 13.81 9.26 36.98
CA LYS A 6 12.68 9.23 36.03
C LYS A 6 12.99 8.66 34.65
N TYR A 7 14.23 8.37 34.34
CA TYR A 7 14.65 7.95 32.99
C TYR A 7 14.80 6.45 32.77
N LEU A 8 14.67 5.61 33.81
CA LEU A 8 14.86 4.16 33.67
C LEU A 8 13.59 3.36 33.34
N LEU A 9 12.42 3.96 33.40
CA LEU A 9 11.15 3.30 33.00
C LEU A 9 10.70 3.62 31.57
N SER A 10 11.37 4.56 30.90
CA SER A 10 11.00 5.00 29.55
C SER A 10 11.57 4.11 28.41
N ILE A 11 12.49 3.21 28.71
CA ILE A 11 13.25 2.48 27.69
C ILE A 11 12.51 1.25 27.14
N LEU A 12 11.48 0.76 27.83
CA LEU A 12 10.67 -0.39 27.38
C LEU A 12 9.37 0.01 26.65
N CYS A 13 9.03 1.30 26.63
CA CYS A 13 7.72 1.77 26.16
C CYS A 13 7.71 2.41 24.75
N LEU A 14 8.83 2.69 24.11
CA LEU A 14 8.82 3.49 22.85
C LEU A 14 8.58 2.70 21.56
N LEU A 15 8.55 1.36 21.62
CA LEU A 15 7.94 0.54 20.54
C LEU A 15 6.43 0.36 20.73
N SER A 16 5.90 0.73 21.90
CA SER A 16 4.46 0.71 22.23
C SER A 16 3.88 2.12 22.43
N THR A 17 4.70 3.17 22.46
CA THR A 17 4.21 4.51 22.85
C THR A 17 3.43 5.23 21.78
N THR A 18 3.54 4.88 20.52
CA THR A 18 2.56 5.37 19.53
C THR A 18 1.18 4.73 19.71
N ALA A 19 1.10 3.50 20.23
CA ALA A 19 -0.17 2.84 20.54
C ALA A 19 -0.71 3.16 21.96
N VAL A 20 0.17 3.50 22.91
CA VAL A 20 -0.23 3.77 24.31
C VAL A 20 -0.44 5.27 24.56
N LEU A 21 0.27 6.16 23.84
CA LEU A 21 0.01 7.60 23.91
C LEU A 21 -1.21 8.03 23.09
N ALA A 22 -1.71 7.18 22.17
CA ALA A 22 -2.97 7.42 21.47
C ALA A 22 -4.20 7.40 22.42
N ASP A 23 -4.08 6.85 23.62
CA ASP A 23 -5.18 6.84 24.60
C ASP A 23 -5.28 8.14 25.44
N GLU A 24 -4.24 8.98 25.45
CA GLU A 24 -4.28 10.26 26.20
C GLU A 24 -4.63 11.49 25.32
N HIS A 25 -4.53 11.39 23.99
CA HIS A 25 -5.03 12.40 23.08
C HIS A 25 -6.25 11.86 22.33
N ASN A 26 -7.43 12.19 22.81
CA ASN A 26 -8.76 11.77 22.40
C ASN A 26 -9.14 12.20 20.95
N PHE A 27 -8.27 12.02 19.96
CA PHE A 27 -8.58 12.17 18.55
C PHE A 27 -9.03 10.82 17.99
N LYS A 28 -10.30 10.48 18.19
CA LYS A 28 -10.90 9.39 17.41
C LYS A 28 -10.93 9.81 15.95
N VAL A 29 -10.30 9.00 15.08
CA VAL A 29 -10.49 9.15 13.63
C VAL A 29 -11.99 9.09 13.34
N THR A 30 -12.49 10.09 12.61
CA THR A 30 -13.91 10.12 12.24
C THR A 30 -14.19 8.98 11.25
N PRO A 31 -15.09 8.03 11.59
CA PRO A 31 -15.48 6.96 10.69
C PRO A 31 -16.08 7.51 9.39
N ALA A 32 -16.01 6.75 8.32
CA ALA A 32 -16.65 7.14 7.07
C ALA A 32 -18.19 7.24 7.24
N PRO A 33 -18.87 8.19 6.59
CA PRO A 33 -20.33 8.28 6.59
C PRO A 33 -20.96 7.07 5.89
N ALA A 34 -22.27 6.95 6.01
CA ALA A 34 -23.03 5.98 5.20
C ALA A 34 -22.87 6.31 3.71
N ARG A 35 -22.71 5.27 2.89
CA ARG A 35 -22.54 5.42 1.45
C ARG A 35 -23.77 6.09 0.81
N HIS A 36 -23.52 7.11 0.04
CA HIS A 36 -24.51 7.77 -0.81
C HIS A 36 -24.03 7.89 -2.27
N GLU A 37 -22.75 7.57 -2.54
CA GLU A 37 -22.17 7.55 -3.88
C GLU A 37 -22.25 6.15 -4.50
N GLY A 38 -22.01 6.11 -5.81
CA GLY A 38 -21.98 4.90 -6.60
C GLY A 38 -23.37 4.40 -6.99
N GLN A 39 -23.43 3.68 -8.10
CA GLN A 39 -24.65 3.15 -8.69
C GLN A 39 -24.57 1.62 -8.79
N GLY A 40 -25.63 0.93 -8.45
CA GLY A 40 -25.68 -0.52 -8.43
C GLY A 40 -25.49 -1.11 -7.01
N PRO A 41 -25.13 -2.42 -6.84
CA PRO A 41 -24.89 -3.34 -7.96
C PRO A 41 -26.18 -3.54 -8.80
N TYR A 42 -25.99 -3.70 -10.10
CA TYR A 42 -27.09 -3.96 -11.03
C TYR A 42 -27.38 -5.46 -11.10
N THR A 43 -28.59 -5.84 -11.51
CA THR A 43 -28.90 -7.24 -11.86
C THR A 43 -27.99 -7.73 -12.97
N GLN A 44 -27.69 -6.85 -13.94
CA GLN A 44 -26.66 -7.05 -14.94
C GLN A 44 -26.06 -5.68 -15.34
N LEU A 45 -24.73 -5.59 -15.40
CA LEU A 45 -23.99 -4.48 -15.99
C LEU A 45 -23.14 -5.02 -17.14
N ILE A 46 -23.19 -4.39 -18.31
CA ILE A 46 -22.33 -4.75 -19.44
C ILE A 46 -21.40 -3.58 -19.74
N LEU A 47 -20.09 -3.82 -19.69
CA LEU A 47 -19.06 -2.89 -20.16
C LEU A 47 -18.77 -3.24 -21.62
N ARG A 48 -19.08 -2.33 -22.55
CA ARG A 48 -19.03 -2.58 -23.99
C ARG A 48 -17.71 -2.13 -24.60
N GLU A 49 -17.13 -2.99 -25.42
CA GLU A 49 -16.02 -2.68 -26.36
C GLU A 49 -14.73 -2.17 -25.70
N VAL A 50 -14.44 -2.66 -24.51
CA VAL A 50 -13.25 -2.26 -23.75
C VAL A 50 -11.99 -2.98 -24.21
N THR A 51 -10.83 -2.35 -24.02
CA THR A 51 -9.53 -3.03 -24.03
C THR A 51 -9.23 -3.54 -22.62
N VAL A 52 -9.00 -4.83 -22.47
CA VAL A 52 -8.80 -5.48 -21.17
C VAL A 52 -7.31 -5.67 -20.90
N ILE A 53 -6.84 -5.16 -19.76
CA ILE A 53 -5.56 -5.52 -19.12
C ILE A 53 -5.91 -6.45 -17.97
N ASN A 54 -5.73 -7.76 -18.15
CA ASN A 54 -6.35 -8.74 -17.25
C ASN A 54 -5.66 -8.94 -15.89
N GLY A 55 -4.51 -8.29 -15.64
CA GLY A 55 -3.78 -8.38 -14.36
C GLY A 55 -2.80 -9.55 -14.25
N THR A 56 -2.77 -10.48 -15.21
CA THR A 56 -1.88 -11.66 -15.16
C THR A 56 -0.44 -11.40 -15.63
N GLY A 57 -0.18 -10.24 -16.22
CA GLY A 57 1.06 -9.95 -16.95
C GLY A 57 0.98 -10.29 -18.44
N ALA A 58 -0.14 -10.85 -18.91
CA ALA A 58 -0.40 -11.09 -20.32
C ALA A 58 -0.68 -9.78 -21.08
N PRO A 59 -0.46 -9.72 -22.41
CA PRO A 59 -0.80 -8.57 -23.22
C PRO A 59 -2.28 -8.19 -23.13
N ALA A 60 -2.56 -6.88 -23.24
CA ALA A 60 -3.93 -6.38 -23.33
C ALA A 60 -4.63 -6.92 -24.58
N PHE A 61 -5.94 -7.14 -24.49
CA PHE A 61 -6.77 -7.64 -25.58
C PHE A 61 -8.10 -6.89 -25.65
N GLY A 62 -8.70 -6.87 -26.82
CA GLY A 62 -9.99 -6.20 -27.07
C GLY A 62 -10.18 -5.88 -28.57
N PRO A 63 -11.36 -5.32 -28.95
CA PRO A 63 -12.49 -4.97 -28.08
C PRO A 63 -13.17 -6.18 -27.45
N ALA A 64 -13.58 -6.03 -26.18
CA ALA A 64 -14.25 -7.06 -25.42
C ALA A 64 -15.47 -6.49 -24.69
N ASP A 65 -16.50 -7.33 -24.49
CA ASP A 65 -17.62 -7.03 -23.61
C ASP A 65 -17.43 -7.79 -22.29
N ILE A 66 -17.62 -7.11 -21.16
CA ILE A 66 -17.56 -7.70 -19.83
C ILE A 66 -18.96 -7.65 -19.23
N VAL A 67 -19.48 -8.81 -18.83
CA VAL A 67 -20.78 -8.94 -18.15
C VAL A 67 -20.54 -9.11 -16.66
N ILE A 68 -21.22 -8.28 -15.87
CA ILE A 68 -21.21 -8.30 -14.42
C ILE A 68 -22.64 -8.54 -13.95
N GLU A 69 -22.87 -9.53 -13.09
CA GLU A 69 -24.15 -9.80 -12.48
C GLU A 69 -24.02 -9.72 -10.95
N GLY A 70 -24.75 -8.79 -10.37
CA GLY A 70 -24.56 -8.43 -8.96
C GLY A 70 -23.13 -7.96 -8.72
N ASN A 71 -22.35 -8.70 -7.95
CA ASN A 71 -20.97 -8.35 -7.62
C ASN A 71 -19.91 -9.19 -8.34
N LYS A 72 -20.28 -10.00 -9.35
CA LYS A 72 -19.35 -10.91 -10.05
C LYS A 72 -19.27 -10.65 -11.54
N ILE A 73 -18.07 -10.79 -12.08
CA ILE A 73 -17.86 -10.94 -13.52
C ILE A 73 -18.37 -12.32 -13.92
N THR A 74 -19.35 -12.38 -14.81
CA THR A 74 -19.91 -13.66 -15.28
C THR A 74 -19.40 -14.05 -16.66
N GLN A 75 -18.98 -13.07 -17.47
CA GLN A 75 -18.48 -13.31 -18.82
C GLN A 75 -17.50 -12.23 -19.26
N VAL A 76 -16.48 -12.64 -20.03
CA VAL A 76 -15.57 -11.75 -20.77
C VAL A 76 -15.52 -12.28 -22.20
N THR A 77 -16.02 -11.50 -23.17
CA THR A 77 -16.15 -11.94 -24.57
C THR A 77 -15.42 -11.00 -25.50
N ILE A 78 -14.47 -11.52 -26.27
CA ILE A 78 -13.85 -10.76 -27.38
C ILE A 78 -14.89 -10.62 -28.48
N VAL A 79 -15.22 -9.37 -28.83
CA VAL A 79 -16.32 -9.07 -29.77
C VAL A 79 -15.82 -8.57 -31.13
N GLY A 80 -14.52 -8.46 -31.33
CA GLY A 80 -13.91 -8.00 -32.59
C GLY A 80 -12.40 -8.02 -32.54
N THR A 81 -11.78 -7.28 -33.45
CA THR A 81 -10.36 -6.91 -33.41
C THR A 81 -10.25 -5.39 -33.55
N PRO A 82 -9.09 -4.75 -33.23
CA PRO A 82 -8.93 -3.31 -33.40
C PRO A 82 -9.19 -2.79 -34.83
N THR A 83 -9.13 -3.68 -35.81
CA THR A 83 -9.28 -3.35 -37.25
C THR A 83 -10.49 -4.00 -37.90
N SER A 84 -11.32 -4.76 -37.17
CA SER A 84 -12.50 -5.44 -37.72
C SER A 84 -13.78 -4.93 -37.08
N THR A 85 -14.89 -5.08 -37.82
CA THR A 85 -16.24 -4.77 -37.33
C THR A 85 -16.57 -5.65 -36.11
N VAL A 86 -17.19 -5.05 -35.11
CA VAL A 86 -17.70 -5.74 -33.94
C VAL A 86 -18.73 -6.78 -34.35
N ARG A 87 -18.65 -8.00 -33.81
CA ARG A 87 -19.54 -9.12 -34.15
C ARG A 87 -20.96 -8.90 -33.62
N GLY A 88 -21.95 -9.51 -34.28
CA GLY A 88 -23.35 -9.42 -33.88
C GLY A 88 -23.73 -10.32 -32.69
N ASP A 89 -22.97 -11.40 -32.44
CA ASP A 89 -23.19 -12.38 -31.37
C ASP A 89 -22.59 -11.92 -30.03
N ARG A 90 -23.14 -10.85 -29.48
CA ARG A 90 -22.67 -10.22 -28.25
C ARG A 90 -23.57 -10.60 -27.05
N PRO A 91 -23.07 -10.51 -25.84
CA PRO A 91 -23.90 -10.64 -24.64
C PRO A 91 -25.10 -9.69 -24.71
N GLN A 92 -26.31 -10.23 -24.50
CA GLN A 92 -27.53 -9.45 -24.56
C GLN A 92 -27.85 -8.83 -23.20
N LEU A 93 -28.33 -7.58 -23.22
CA LEU A 93 -28.77 -6.90 -22.01
C LEU A 93 -30.08 -7.52 -21.52
N LYS A 94 -30.10 -7.90 -20.25
CA LYS A 94 -31.31 -8.37 -19.56
C LYS A 94 -32.21 -7.19 -19.20
N GLU A 95 -33.50 -7.46 -19.02
CA GLU A 95 -34.47 -6.49 -18.51
C GLU A 95 -33.97 -5.92 -17.15
N GLY A 96 -34.02 -4.60 -16.97
CA GLY A 96 -33.52 -3.90 -15.80
C GLY A 96 -31.98 -3.84 -15.67
N GLY A 97 -31.25 -4.34 -16.66
CA GLY A 97 -29.78 -4.22 -16.73
C GLY A 97 -29.33 -2.84 -17.18
N LYS A 98 -28.02 -2.61 -17.10
CA LYS A 98 -27.34 -1.37 -17.50
C LYS A 98 -26.20 -1.67 -18.46
N GLU A 99 -26.00 -0.81 -19.45
CA GLU A 99 -24.81 -0.82 -20.30
C GLU A 99 -23.99 0.46 -20.14
N LEU A 100 -22.68 0.30 -20.18
CA LEU A 100 -21.74 1.41 -20.33
C LEU A 100 -21.03 1.27 -21.67
N GLN A 101 -21.18 2.27 -22.55
CA GLN A 101 -20.49 2.35 -23.84
C GLN A 101 -19.07 2.86 -23.59
N LEU A 102 -18.08 1.99 -23.75
CA LEU A 102 -16.68 2.23 -23.36
C LEU A 102 -15.69 1.94 -24.49
N ALA A 103 -16.13 2.05 -25.73
CA ALA A 103 -15.22 1.93 -26.88
C ALA A 103 -14.02 2.89 -26.72
N GLY A 104 -12.81 2.35 -26.86
CA GLY A 104 -11.56 3.10 -26.67
C GLY A 104 -11.07 3.22 -25.23
N HIS A 105 -11.83 2.76 -24.23
CA HIS A 105 -11.41 2.73 -22.82
C HIS A 105 -10.67 1.45 -22.48
N TYR A 106 -9.90 1.53 -21.40
CA TYR A 106 -9.16 0.41 -20.82
C TYR A 106 -9.81 -0.03 -19.52
N VAL A 107 -9.92 -1.34 -19.33
CA VAL A 107 -10.38 -1.95 -18.08
C VAL A 107 -9.29 -2.84 -17.52
N MET A 108 -9.03 -2.69 -16.25
CA MET A 108 -8.08 -3.50 -15.50
C MET A 108 -8.68 -3.91 -14.15
N PRO A 109 -8.13 -4.93 -13.46
CA PRO A 109 -8.53 -5.19 -12.08
C PRO A 109 -8.30 -3.95 -11.22
N GLY A 110 -9.14 -3.73 -10.24
CA GLY A 110 -8.88 -2.71 -9.24
C GLY A 110 -7.53 -2.93 -8.56
N LEU A 111 -6.81 -1.86 -8.33
CA LEU A 111 -5.50 -1.88 -7.70
C LEU A 111 -5.61 -2.37 -6.24
N ILE A 112 -4.56 -3.04 -5.79
CA ILE A 112 -4.39 -3.51 -4.41
C ILE A 112 -3.22 -2.76 -3.79
N ASP A 113 -3.49 -1.98 -2.74
CA ASP A 113 -2.44 -1.36 -1.92
C ASP A 113 -2.14 -2.24 -0.71
N MET A 114 -0.98 -2.86 -0.70
CA MET A 114 -0.56 -3.81 0.33
C MET A 114 -0.06 -3.14 1.61
N HIS A 115 0.04 -1.79 1.63
CA HIS A 115 0.47 -1.02 2.79
C HIS A 115 -0.35 0.27 2.89
N GLY A 116 -1.64 0.12 3.18
CA GLY A 116 -2.62 1.21 3.22
C GLY A 116 -3.11 1.51 4.63
N HIS A 117 -2.54 2.50 5.30
CA HIS A 117 -3.02 2.98 6.61
C HIS A 117 -4.31 3.79 6.46
N ILE A 118 -5.33 3.50 7.28
CA ILE A 118 -6.60 4.25 7.29
C ILE A 118 -6.44 5.57 8.05
N GLY A 119 -5.51 6.42 7.61
CA GLY A 119 -5.21 7.66 8.30
C GLY A 119 -4.77 7.45 9.75
N GLY A 120 -4.90 8.47 10.57
CA GLY A 120 -4.55 8.41 11.98
C GLY A 120 -4.87 9.70 12.72
N SER A 121 -4.84 9.64 14.04
CA SER A 121 -5.03 10.80 14.91
C SER A 121 -3.93 11.85 14.69
N GLU A 122 -2.69 11.42 14.51
CA GLU A 122 -1.56 12.31 14.26
C GLU A 122 -1.67 13.04 12.93
N GLN A 123 -2.12 12.34 11.87
CA GLN A 123 -2.39 12.91 10.56
C GLN A 123 -3.63 13.80 10.56
N GLY A 124 -4.55 13.63 11.52
CA GLY A 124 -5.81 14.34 11.57
C GLY A 124 -6.69 14.12 10.34
N THR A 125 -6.67 12.92 9.77
CA THR A 125 -7.39 12.56 8.54
C THR A 125 -8.63 11.73 8.86
N PRO A 126 -9.84 12.14 8.42
CA PRO A 126 -11.04 11.31 8.54
C PRO A 126 -10.98 10.13 7.56
N ALA A 127 -11.62 9.01 7.90
CA ALA A 127 -11.62 7.81 7.05
C ALA A 127 -12.22 8.06 5.66
N GLU A 128 -13.27 8.88 5.57
CA GLU A 128 -13.89 9.25 4.28
C GLU A 128 -12.89 9.87 3.30
N TYR A 129 -12.06 10.80 3.77
CA TYR A 129 -11.03 11.43 2.96
C TYR A 129 -10.06 10.40 2.39
N VAL A 130 -9.59 9.49 3.23
CA VAL A 130 -8.64 8.44 2.85
C VAL A 130 -9.27 7.48 1.83
N TYR A 131 -10.50 7.03 2.08
CA TYR A 131 -11.19 6.08 1.22
C TYR A 131 -11.53 6.67 -0.15
N LYS A 132 -12.01 7.92 -0.20
CA LYS A 132 -12.31 8.59 -1.46
C LYS A 132 -11.06 8.82 -2.30
N LEU A 133 -9.91 9.09 -1.68
CA LEU A 133 -8.62 9.17 -2.38
C LEU A 133 -8.24 7.82 -2.98
N TRP A 134 -8.33 6.72 -2.24
CA TRP A 134 -8.04 5.40 -2.79
C TRP A 134 -9.01 5.03 -3.93
N MET A 135 -10.30 5.14 -3.71
CA MET A 135 -11.32 4.82 -4.71
C MET A 135 -11.22 5.73 -5.95
N GLY A 136 -10.85 7.00 -5.77
CA GLY A 136 -10.61 7.95 -6.87
C GLY A 136 -9.39 7.60 -7.74
N HIS A 137 -8.50 6.72 -7.25
CA HIS A 137 -7.34 6.21 -7.99
C HIS A 137 -7.49 4.75 -8.43
N GLY A 138 -8.70 4.18 -8.39
CA GLY A 138 -8.93 2.80 -8.83
C GLY A 138 -8.47 1.72 -7.86
N ILE A 139 -8.14 2.08 -6.62
CA ILE A 139 -7.74 1.13 -5.58
C ILE A 139 -8.99 0.56 -4.93
N THR A 140 -9.21 -0.74 -5.09
CA THR A 140 -10.42 -1.45 -4.62
C THR A 140 -10.16 -2.36 -3.43
N THR A 141 -8.89 -2.60 -3.10
CA THR A 141 -8.49 -3.41 -1.94
C THR A 141 -7.28 -2.80 -1.27
N ILE A 142 -7.30 -2.75 0.06
CA ILE A 142 -6.16 -2.36 0.88
C ILE A 142 -5.91 -3.39 1.98
N ARG A 143 -4.65 -3.56 2.35
CA ARG A 143 -4.26 -4.17 3.61
C ARG A 143 -3.89 -3.05 4.57
N ASP A 144 -4.61 -2.97 5.71
CA ASP A 144 -4.23 -2.06 6.80
C ASP A 144 -3.21 -2.76 7.72
N PRO A 145 -1.92 -2.43 7.60
CA PRO A 145 -0.86 -3.20 8.25
C PRO A 145 -0.54 -2.68 9.66
N SER A 146 -1.51 -2.29 10.44
CA SER A 146 -1.35 -2.04 11.88
C SER A 146 -2.65 -1.88 12.63
N CYS A 147 -3.76 -1.70 11.92
CA CYS A 147 -5.00 -1.24 12.56
C CYS A 147 -4.73 -0.04 13.49
N GLY A 148 -4.00 0.95 12.99
CA GLY A 148 -3.42 2.05 13.79
C GLY A 148 -4.46 2.89 14.55
N ASN A 149 -5.72 2.90 14.10
CA ASN A 149 -6.84 3.56 14.77
C ASN A 149 -7.54 2.68 15.82
N GLY A 150 -6.93 1.56 16.18
CA GLY A 150 -7.47 0.54 17.08
C GLY A 150 -8.14 -0.60 16.33
N LEU A 151 -8.05 -1.79 16.92
CA LEU A 151 -8.57 -3.02 16.34
C LEU A 151 -10.10 -2.94 16.08
N GLU A 152 -10.86 -2.41 17.03
CA GLU A 152 -12.32 -2.29 16.92
C GLU A 152 -12.72 -1.40 15.74
N PHE A 153 -12.05 -0.25 15.58
CA PHE A 153 -12.27 0.65 14.44
C PHE A 153 -11.99 -0.08 13.11
N CYS A 154 -10.83 -0.72 13.01
CA CYS A 154 -10.39 -1.42 11.80
C CYS A 154 -11.38 -2.54 11.41
N LEU A 155 -11.79 -3.38 12.36
CA LEU A 155 -12.76 -4.46 12.11
C LEU A 155 -14.15 -3.93 11.78
N THR A 156 -14.56 -2.81 12.40
CA THR A 156 -15.84 -2.15 12.09
C THR A 156 -15.85 -1.60 10.66
N GLU A 157 -14.82 -0.84 10.27
CA GLU A 157 -14.72 -0.29 8.91
C GLU A 157 -14.57 -1.40 7.86
N LYS A 158 -13.80 -2.46 8.16
CA LYS A 158 -13.73 -3.68 7.32
C LYS A 158 -15.12 -4.25 7.07
N LYS A 159 -15.93 -4.47 8.12
CA LYS A 159 -17.28 -5.00 8.01
C LYS A 159 -18.19 -4.05 7.20
N ARG A 160 -18.16 -2.75 7.50
CA ARG A 160 -18.97 -1.75 6.79
C ARG A 160 -18.60 -1.67 5.30
N SER A 161 -17.32 -1.78 4.97
CA SER A 161 -16.86 -1.84 3.58
C SER A 161 -17.32 -3.14 2.89
N ALA A 162 -17.19 -4.29 3.54
CA ALA A 162 -17.62 -5.58 2.98
C ALA A 162 -19.15 -5.64 2.73
N GLU A 163 -19.93 -4.95 3.56
CA GLU A 163 -21.38 -4.80 3.40
C GLU A 163 -21.77 -3.65 2.45
N ASN A 164 -20.81 -2.97 1.82
CA ASN A 164 -21.01 -1.81 0.96
C ASN A 164 -21.81 -0.67 1.63
N LYS A 165 -21.71 -0.54 2.96
CA LYS A 165 -22.37 0.51 3.76
C LYS A 165 -21.61 1.84 3.73
N ILE A 166 -20.37 1.84 3.29
CA ILE A 166 -19.50 3.00 3.13
C ILE A 166 -18.84 2.99 1.76
N THR A 167 -18.41 4.16 1.28
CA THR A 167 -17.60 4.29 0.07
C THR A 167 -16.14 4.07 0.45
N ALA A 168 -15.68 2.83 0.31
CA ALA A 168 -14.34 2.41 0.71
C ALA A 168 -13.85 1.20 -0.11
N PRO A 169 -12.53 1.02 -0.28
CA PRO A 169 -11.97 -0.22 -0.79
C PRO A 169 -12.25 -1.37 0.18
N ARG A 170 -12.08 -2.61 -0.27
CA ARG A 170 -12.03 -3.80 0.60
C ARG A 170 -10.88 -3.68 1.58
N ILE A 171 -11.13 -3.87 2.87
CA ILE A 171 -10.14 -3.70 3.93
C ILE A 171 -9.73 -5.06 4.49
N LEU A 172 -8.43 -5.35 4.50
CA LEU A 172 -7.84 -6.49 5.19
C LEU A 172 -7.19 -5.99 6.48
N ALA A 173 -7.65 -6.50 7.61
CA ALA A 173 -7.25 -6.06 8.95
C ALA A 173 -6.05 -6.86 9.46
N TYR A 174 -4.89 -6.22 9.60
CA TYR A 174 -3.66 -6.81 10.16
C TYR A 174 -3.27 -6.07 11.45
N PRO A 175 -3.84 -6.46 12.61
CA PRO A 175 -3.49 -5.82 13.87
C PRO A 175 -1.99 -5.90 14.16
N PHE A 176 -1.48 -4.87 14.79
CA PHE A 176 -0.13 -4.81 15.29
C PHE A 176 0.11 -5.87 16.38
N PHE A 177 1.23 -6.58 16.33
CA PHE A 177 1.56 -7.65 17.27
C PHE A 177 1.61 -7.13 18.72
N GLY A 178 0.74 -7.65 19.53
CA GLY A 178 0.53 -7.22 20.92
C GLY A 178 -0.51 -6.12 21.11
N GLN A 179 -1.18 -5.67 20.05
CA GLN A 179 -2.25 -4.68 20.18
C GLN A 179 -3.35 -5.13 21.16
N GLY A 180 -3.75 -4.24 22.05
CA GLY A 180 -4.72 -4.53 23.11
C GLY A 180 -4.14 -5.20 24.36
N GLN A 181 -2.82 -5.46 24.40
CA GLN A 181 -2.16 -6.00 25.58
C GLN A 181 -1.61 -4.88 26.47
N SER A 182 -1.83 -4.96 27.76
CA SER A 182 -1.33 -4.00 28.74
C SER A 182 0.16 -4.17 29.09
N LYS A 183 0.75 -5.32 28.73
CA LYS A 183 2.15 -5.66 28.99
C LYS A 183 2.75 -6.43 27.81
N PRO A 184 4.05 -6.27 27.54
CA PRO A 184 4.76 -7.09 26.56
C PRO A 184 4.65 -8.58 26.88
N PHE A 185 4.63 -9.42 25.85
CA PHE A 185 4.70 -10.87 26.02
C PHE A 185 6.05 -11.29 26.61
N THR A 186 6.01 -12.18 27.58
CA THR A 186 7.21 -12.74 28.23
C THR A 186 7.38 -14.22 27.94
N ASP A 187 6.36 -14.84 27.37
CA ASP A 187 6.28 -16.28 27.10
C ASP A 187 5.73 -16.53 25.69
N PRO A 188 6.31 -17.48 24.90
CA PRO A 188 5.84 -17.82 23.56
C PRO A 188 4.37 -18.25 23.49
N GLU A 189 3.82 -18.91 24.53
CA GLU A 189 2.41 -19.32 24.52
C GLU A 189 1.44 -18.14 24.64
N GLN A 190 1.83 -17.07 25.33
CA GLN A 190 1.06 -15.83 25.33
C GLN A 190 0.93 -15.25 23.91
N ALA A 191 2.01 -15.29 23.13
CA ALA A 191 2.00 -14.86 21.74
C ALA A 191 1.07 -15.72 20.87
N ARG A 192 1.13 -17.05 21.02
CA ARG A 192 0.21 -17.97 20.31
C ARG A 192 -1.24 -17.74 20.70
N ALA A 193 -1.51 -17.55 21.98
CA ALA A 193 -2.87 -17.28 22.48
C ALA A 193 -3.41 -15.98 21.89
N TRP A 194 -2.61 -14.92 21.85
CA TRP A 194 -2.99 -13.65 21.23
C TRP A 194 -3.29 -13.80 19.75
N VAL A 195 -2.49 -14.55 18.99
CA VAL A 195 -2.74 -14.82 17.56
C VAL A 195 -4.09 -15.52 17.37
N ARG A 196 -4.40 -16.54 18.16
CA ARG A 196 -5.70 -17.22 18.12
C ARG A 196 -6.86 -16.29 18.45
N GLU A 197 -6.67 -15.39 19.42
CA GLU A 197 -7.66 -14.36 19.78
C GLU A 197 -7.92 -13.40 18.61
N MET A 198 -6.87 -12.89 17.95
CA MET A 198 -7.02 -11.99 16.79
C MET A 198 -7.76 -12.68 15.64
N LYS A 199 -7.44 -13.95 15.39
CA LYS A 199 -8.18 -14.76 14.40
C LYS A 199 -9.66 -14.87 14.75
N ALA A 200 -9.97 -15.15 16.02
CA ALA A 200 -11.37 -15.27 16.49
C ALA A 200 -12.13 -13.95 16.39
N LYS A 201 -11.45 -12.81 16.56
CA LYS A 201 -12.03 -11.46 16.38
C LYS A 201 -12.24 -11.08 14.90
N GLY A 202 -11.68 -11.84 13.95
CA GLY A 202 -11.89 -11.60 12.53
C GLY A 202 -10.74 -10.84 11.85
N ALA A 203 -9.56 -10.79 12.45
CA ALA A 203 -8.36 -10.31 11.76
C ALA A 203 -7.99 -11.24 10.58
N ASP A 204 -7.45 -10.66 9.51
CA ASP A 204 -7.00 -11.37 8.30
C ASP A 204 -5.53 -11.77 8.41
N GLY A 205 -4.77 -11.06 9.21
CA GLY A 205 -3.35 -11.29 9.38
C GLY A 205 -2.77 -10.68 10.64
N LEU A 206 -1.44 -10.64 10.68
CA LEU A 206 -0.62 -10.08 11.76
C LEU A 206 0.37 -9.09 11.16
N LYS A 207 0.54 -7.92 11.76
CA LYS A 207 1.66 -7.00 11.49
C LYS A 207 2.69 -7.09 12.62
N CYS A 208 3.95 -7.38 12.28
CA CYS A 208 5.04 -7.31 13.25
C CYS A 208 6.05 -6.20 12.91
N PHE A 209 6.84 -5.85 13.93
CA PHE A 209 8.02 -4.99 13.82
C PHE A 209 9.25 -5.75 14.32
N GLY A 210 9.58 -5.62 15.58
CA GLY A 210 10.61 -6.37 16.26
C GLY A 210 10.08 -6.94 17.58
N TYR A 211 10.63 -8.06 18.00
CA TYR A 211 10.31 -8.66 19.28
C TYR A 211 11.40 -9.66 19.69
N ARG A 212 11.38 -10.15 20.92
CA ARG A 212 12.26 -11.23 21.34
C ARG A 212 12.11 -12.43 20.38
N PRO A 213 13.22 -13.02 19.88
CA PRO A 213 13.18 -13.98 18.77
C PRO A 213 12.24 -15.17 18.99
N ASP A 214 12.25 -15.78 20.18
CA ASP A 214 11.42 -16.93 20.53
C ASP A 214 9.91 -16.61 20.56
N ILE A 215 9.55 -15.41 20.98
CA ILE A 215 8.16 -14.93 21.02
C ILE A 215 7.68 -14.58 19.60
N LEU A 216 8.50 -13.88 18.81
CA LEU A 216 8.16 -13.55 17.45
C LEU A 216 8.04 -14.80 16.57
N GLN A 217 8.94 -15.76 16.74
CA GLN A 217 8.86 -17.06 16.08
C GLN A 217 7.54 -17.76 16.41
N ALA A 218 7.19 -17.86 17.68
CA ALA A 218 5.93 -18.48 18.13
C ALA A 218 4.70 -17.80 17.53
N ALA A 219 4.70 -16.46 17.44
CA ALA A 219 3.63 -15.69 16.82
C ALA A 219 3.51 -15.99 15.32
N LEU A 220 4.61 -15.99 14.55
CA LEU A 220 4.60 -16.22 13.10
C LEU A 220 4.20 -17.67 12.77
N GLU A 221 4.74 -18.65 13.49
CA GLU A 221 4.37 -20.06 13.32
C GLU A 221 2.89 -20.30 13.61
N GLU A 222 2.35 -19.73 14.70
CA GLU A 222 0.93 -19.86 15.03
C GLU A 222 0.07 -19.12 13.99
N THR A 223 0.49 -17.94 13.51
CA THR A 223 -0.22 -17.19 12.46
C THR A 223 -0.40 -18.03 11.20
N LYS A 224 0.67 -18.70 10.77
CA LYS A 224 0.63 -19.64 9.64
C LYS A 224 -0.28 -20.84 9.92
N LYS A 225 -0.18 -21.42 11.12
CA LYS A 225 -0.97 -22.59 11.56
C LYS A 225 -2.47 -22.33 11.57
N VAL A 226 -2.92 -21.12 11.99
CA VAL A 226 -4.34 -20.76 11.99
C VAL A 226 -4.83 -20.23 10.63
N GLY A 227 -3.98 -20.28 9.58
CA GLY A 227 -4.32 -19.89 8.22
C GLY A 227 -4.44 -18.38 8.01
N MET A 228 -3.82 -17.58 8.88
CA MET A 228 -3.66 -16.14 8.65
C MET A 228 -2.39 -15.83 7.88
N ARG A 229 -2.33 -14.64 7.29
CA ARG A 229 -1.13 -14.06 6.67
C ARG A 229 -0.39 -13.17 7.66
N SER A 230 0.83 -12.78 7.32
CA SER A 230 1.62 -11.87 8.16
C SER A 230 2.43 -10.90 7.33
N ALA A 231 2.67 -9.72 7.88
CA ALA A 231 3.47 -8.65 7.32
C ALA A 231 4.46 -8.14 8.38
N CYS A 232 5.67 -7.76 8.01
CA CYS A 232 6.65 -7.26 8.97
C CYS A 232 7.43 -6.06 8.46
N HIS A 233 7.38 -4.96 9.20
CA HIS A 233 8.41 -3.93 9.17
C HIS A 233 9.48 -4.37 10.18
N HIS A 234 10.60 -4.92 9.71
CA HIS A 234 11.66 -5.36 10.62
C HIS A 234 12.28 -4.13 11.31
N ALA A 235 12.26 -4.11 12.64
CA ALA A 235 12.82 -2.98 13.38
C ALA A 235 14.35 -2.93 13.25
N GLN A 236 14.90 -1.79 12.83
CA GLN A 236 16.33 -1.63 12.60
C GLN A 236 17.20 -1.97 13.83
N ILE A 237 16.63 -1.84 15.04
CA ILE A 237 17.31 -2.20 16.29
C ILE A 237 17.47 -3.71 16.48
N ASP A 238 16.64 -4.52 15.81
CA ASP A 238 16.59 -5.97 16.00
C ASP A 238 17.19 -6.77 14.84
N VAL A 239 17.35 -6.17 13.65
CA VAL A 239 17.69 -6.90 12.41
C VAL A 239 19.06 -7.56 12.40
N ALA A 240 19.97 -7.17 13.29
CA ALA A 240 21.23 -7.88 13.49
C ALA A 240 21.01 -9.26 14.16
N ARG A 241 19.93 -9.44 14.92
CA ARG A 241 19.55 -10.70 15.58
C ARG A 241 18.50 -11.47 14.78
N VAL A 242 17.52 -10.76 14.21
CA VAL A 242 16.39 -11.33 13.50
C VAL A 242 16.21 -10.57 12.18
N ASN A 243 16.81 -11.07 11.14
CA ASN A 243 16.68 -10.51 9.79
C ASN A 243 15.58 -11.22 8.98
N VAL A 244 15.41 -10.85 7.73
CA VAL A 244 14.37 -11.37 6.84
C VAL A 244 14.42 -12.89 6.67
N LEU A 245 15.60 -13.53 6.66
CA LEU A 245 15.70 -14.98 6.53
C LEU A 245 15.16 -15.72 7.77
N ASN A 246 15.37 -15.18 8.97
CA ASN A 246 14.80 -15.77 10.17
C ASN A 246 13.28 -15.76 10.11
N THR A 247 12.68 -14.60 9.84
CA THR A 247 11.23 -14.45 9.83
C THR A 247 10.57 -15.20 8.66
N ALA A 248 11.19 -15.24 7.48
CA ALA A 248 10.74 -16.03 6.35
C ALA A 248 10.69 -17.54 6.68
N ARG A 249 11.72 -18.07 7.35
CA ARG A 249 11.75 -19.46 7.83
C ARG A 249 10.65 -19.75 8.85
N TRP A 250 10.29 -18.78 9.68
CA TRP A 250 9.21 -18.88 10.67
C TRP A 250 7.81 -18.71 10.05
N GLY A 251 7.72 -18.48 8.76
CA GLY A 251 6.45 -18.42 8.01
C GLY A 251 5.88 -17.02 7.82
N LEU A 252 6.69 -15.97 7.96
CA LEU A 252 6.31 -14.63 7.54
C LEU A 252 5.89 -14.63 6.07
N THR A 253 4.74 -14.03 5.74
CA THR A 253 4.22 -13.99 4.36
C THR A 253 4.89 -12.90 3.53
N SER A 254 5.00 -11.67 4.08
CA SER A 254 5.62 -10.53 3.38
C SER A 254 6.48 -9.70 4.30
N MET A 255 7.59 -9.20 3.77
CA MET A 255 8.29 -8.08 4.36
C MET A 255 7.81 -6.77 3.75
N GLU A 256 7.79 -5.74 4.59
CA GLU A 256 7.56 -4.37 4.21
C GLU A 256 8.90 -3.65 4.11
N HIS A 257 9.02 -2.70 3.18
CA HIS A 257 10.24 -1.92 3.01
C HIS A 257 11.45 -2.82 2.68
N TRP A 258 12.52 -2.75 3.48
CA TRP A 258 13.77 -3.44 3.19
C TRP A 258 14.64 -3.78 4.42
N TYR A 259 14.28 -3.31 5.61
CA TYR A 259 15.06 -3.58 6.82
C TYR A 259 15.17 -5.07 7.10
N GLY A 260 16.35 -5.52 7.46
CA GLY A 260 16.65 -6.94 7.63
C GLY A 260 17.11 -7.63 6.35
N LEU A 261 16.96 -7.00 5.19
CA LEU A 261 17.41 -7.53 3.91
C LEU A 261 18.91 -7.27 3.67
N PRO A 262 19.44 -6.03 3.82
CA PRO A 262 20.89 -5.80 3.82
C PRO A 262 21.62 -6.63 4.87
N GLU A 263 21.07 -6.77 6.07
CA GLU A 263 21.66 -7.56 7.14
C GLU A 263 21.73 -9.05 6.80
N ALA A 264 20.74 -9.59 6.10
CA ALA A 264 20.80 -10.95 5.56
C ALA A 264 21.89 -11.11 4.47
N LEU A 265 22.24 -10.01 3.80
CA LEU A 265 23.25 -9.95 2.75
C LEU A 265 24.66 -9.56 3.25
N PHE A 266 24.85 -9.33 4.54
CA PHE A 266 26.19 -9.03 5.05
C PHE A 266 27.15 -10.20 4.79
N ASP A 267 28.36 -9.85 4.34
CA ASP A 267 29.44 -10.78 4.04
C ASP A 267 30.69 -10.32 4.81
N GLY A 268 31.17 -11.16 5.72
CA GLY A 268 32.28 -10.83 6.61
C GLY A 268 31.93 -9.95 7.82
N GLN A 269 30.66 -9.59 8.01
CA GLN A 269 30.16 -8.89 9.21
C GLN A 269 28.78 -9.40 9.62
N THR A 270 28.40 -9.18 10.87
CA THR A 270 27.12 -9.63 11.45
C THR A 270 26.26 -8.50 12.02
N VAL A 271 26.84 -7.31 12.14
CA VAL A 271 26.16 -6.11 12.66
C VAL A 271 26.37 -4.93 11.71
N GLN A 272 25.46 -3.97 11.80
CA GLN A 272 25.54 -2.73 11.02
C GLN A 272 26.76 -1.91 11.45
N ASN A 273 27.44 -1.30 10.48
CA ASN A 273 28.53 -0.37 10.73
C ASN A 273 27.97 1.04 10.92
N TYR A 274 27.48 1.33 12.12
CA TYR A 274 27.00 2.64 12.52
C TYR A 274 28.10 3.48 13.17
N PRO A 275 28.02 4.83 13.13
CA PRO A 275 28.88 5.71 13.89
C PRO A 275 28.84 5.39 15.39
N ALA A 276 29.94 5.67 16.10
CA ALA A 276 30.04 5.35 17.53
C ALA A 276 29.05 6.14 18.42
N ASP A 277 28.59 7.29 17.94
CA ASP A 277 27.61 8.16 18.60
C ASP A 277 26.17 7.92 18.11
N TYR A 278 25.94 6.86 17.31
CA TYR A 278 24.62 6.52 16.80
C TYR A 278 23.62 6.26 17.92
N ASN A 279 22.48 6.96 17.84
CA ASN A 279 21.36 6.76 18.74
C ASN A 279 20.09 6.40 17.95
N TYR A 280 19.62 5.16 18.10
CA TYR A 280 18.41 4.68 17.45
C TYR A 280 17.16 5.54 17.71
N GLN A 281 17.07 6.17 18.90
CA GLN A 281 15.93 7.01 19.30
C GLN A 281 15.95 8.38 18.60
N ASN A 282 17.08 8.77 18.02
CA ASN A 282 17.19 9.96 17.19
C ASN A 282 16.79 9.59 15.75
N GLU A 283 15.57 9.95 15.33
CA GLU A 283 15.06 9.62 14.01
C GLU A 283 15.89 10.20 12.86
N GLN A 284 16.47 11.40 13.04
CA GLN A 284 17.38 12.00 12.06
C GLN A 284 18.56 11.09 11.78
N GLN A 285 19.24 10.62 12.86
CA GLN A 285 20.37 9.69 12.75
C GLN A 285 19.92 8.32 12.24
N ARG A 286 18.79 7.80 12.76
CA ARG A 286 18.27 6.49 12.39
C ARG A 286 18.07 6.37 10.88
N PHE A 287 17.34 7.31 10.29
CA PHE A 287 17.07 7.29 8.87
C PHE A 287 18.25 7.75 8.01
N ALA A 288 19.11 8.67 8.50
CA ALA A 288 20.34 9.02 7.82
C ALA A 288 21.26 7.78 7.65
N GLN A 289 21.42 7.00 8.71
CA GLN A 289 22.24 5.77 8.66
C GLN A 289 21.55 4.62 7.90
N ALA A 290 20.23 4.56 7.93
CA ALA A 290 19.47 3.60 7.10
C ALA A 290 19.82 3.78 5.61
N GLY A 291 19.96 5.00 5.12
CA GLY A 291 20.41 5.30 3.76
C GLY A 291 21.80 4.76 3.37
N ARG A 292 22.56 4.19 4.30
CA ARG A 292 23.91 3.64 4.09
C ARG A 292 23.98 2.11 4.24
N LEU A 293 22.87 1.44 4.52
CA LEU A 293 22.87 0.00 4.84
C LEU A 293 23.09 -0.87 3.60
N TRP A 294 22.51 -0.53 2.47
CA TRP A 294 22.72 -1.29 1.23
C TRP A 294 24.17 -1.23 0.71
N ALA A 295 24.93 -0.19 1.07
CA ALA A 295 26.36 -0.11 0.76
C ALA A 295 27.19 -1.15 1.53
N GLN A 296 26.66 -1.70 2.62
CA GLN A 296 27.30 -2.74 3.45
C GLN A 296 26.90 -4.16 3.00
N ALA A 297 25.91 -4.29 2.14
CA ALA A 297 25.44 -5.56 1.62
C ALA A 297 26.41 -6.16 0.60
N ALA A 298 26.34 -7.48 0.44
CA ALA A 298 27.06 -8.20 -0.62
C ALA A 298 26.69 -7.63 -2.01
N LYS A 299 27.66 -7.62 -2.92
CA LYS A 299 27.49 -7.07 -4.27
C LYS A 299 26.46 -7.89 -5.07
N PRO A 300 25.68 -7.23 -5.96
CA PRO A 300 24.79 -7.91 -6.88
C PRO A 300 25.48 -9.05 -7.65
N GLY A 301 24.83 -10.21 -7.72
CA GLY A 301 25.35 -11.40 -8.40
C GLY A 301 26.41 -12.20 -7.64
N SER A 302 26.85 -11.74 -6.45
CA SER A 302 27.76 -12.53 -5.60
C SER A 302 27.10 -13.81 -5.08
N ALA A 303 27.91 -14.75 -4.58
CA ALA A 303 27.40 -15.99 -3.99
C ALA A 303 26.42 -15.74 -2.85
N LYS A 304 26.73 -14.78 -1.96
CA LYS A 304 25.86 -14.39 -0.84
C LYS A 304 24.53 -13.78 -1.32
N TRP A 305 24.59 -12.88 -2.31
CA TRP A 305 23.41 -12.26 -2.92
C TRP A 305 22.47 -13.33 -3.52
N ASN A 306 23.05 -14.27 -4.27
CA ASN A 306 22.28 -15.35 -4.88
C ASN A 306 21.68 -16.28 -3.84
N ALA A 307 22.45 -16.69 -2.83
CA ALA A 307 21.99 -17.60 -1.78
C ALA A 307 20.79 -17.04 -1.00
N VAL A 308 20.81 -15.75 -0.66
CA VAL A 308 19.67 -15.09 0.01
C VAL A 308 18.44 -15.08 -0.88
N MET A 309 18.59 -14.74 -2.17
CA MET A 309 17.47 -14.78 -3.12
C MET A 309 16.89 -16.17 -3.28
N ASP A 310 17.74 -17.17 -3.49
CA ASP A 310 17.30 -18.55 -3.72
C ASP A 310 16.55 -19.09 -2.50
N GLU A 311 16.96 -18.72 -1.29
CA GLU A 311 16.26 -19.12 -0.07
C GLU A 311 14.89 -18.45 0.05
N LEU A 312 14.79 -17.14 -0.20
CA LEU A 312 13.51 -16.41 -0.18
C LEU A 312 12.54 -16.96 -1.24
N LEU A 313 13.04 -17.28 -2.44
CA LEU A 313 12.25 -17.92 -3.50
C LEU A 313 11.71 -19.29 -3.06
N LYS A 314 12.57 -20.13 -2.47
CA LYS A 314 12.18 -21.45 -1.94
C LYS A 314 11.10 -21.37 -0.87
N LEU A 315 11.07 -20.28 -0.12
CA LEU A 315 10.09 -20.03 0.95
C LEU A 315 8.79 -19.38 0.44
N ASP A 316 8.64 -19.17 -0.88
CA ASP A 316 7.51 -18.44 -1.51
C ASP A 316 7.28 -17.06 -0.85
N PHE A 317 8.36 -16.36 -0.57
CA PHE A 317 8.34 -15.11 0.18
C PHE A 317 7.87 -13.93 -0.67
N THR A 318 7.15 -12.98 -0.07
CA THR A 318 6.69 -11.78 -0.76
C THR A 318 7.49 -10.57 -0.30
N ILE A 319 7.92 -9.72 -1.24
CA ILE A 319 8.52 -8.41 -0.97
C ILE A 319 7.51 -7.33 -1.33
N ASP A 320 7.12 -6.51 -0.35
CA ASP A 320 6.34 -5.31 -0.51
C ASP A 320 7.27 -4.10 -0.30
N PRO A 321 7.89 -3.57 -1.38
CA PRO A 321 9.04 -2.69 -1.19
C PRO A 321 8.66 -1.32 -0.62
N THR A 322 7.47 -0.80 -0.92
CA THR A 322 7.06 0.54 -0.51
C THR A 322 8.11 1.62 -0.81
N PHE A 323 8.67 1.60 -2.01
CA PHE A 323 9.65 2.61 -2.44
C PHE A 323 9.14 4.03 -2.21
N THR A 324 7.84 4.22 -2.36
CA THR A 324 7.17 5.52 -2.27
C THR A 324 7.42 6.23 -0.96
N ILE A 325 7.33 5.53 0.19
CA ILE A 325 7.45 6.19 1.50
C ILE A 325 8.82 6.85 1.70
N TYR A 326 9.87 6.27 1.17
CA TYR A 326 11.23 6.81 1.28
C TYR A 326 11.64 7.73 0.12
N GLN A 327 10.75 8.03 -0.83
CA GLN A 327 11.10 8.88 -1.98
C GLN A 327 11.54 10.29 -1.54
N ALA A 328 10.91 10.85 -0.51
CA ALA A 328 11.30 12.16 0.02
C ALA A 328 12.73 12.18 0.62
N THR A 329 13.25 11.05 1.07
CA THR A 329 14.61 10.96 1.61
C THR A 329 15.70 11.18 0.56
N ARG A 330 15.40 10.89 -0.69
CA ARG A 330 16.31 11.13 -1.83
C ARG A 330 15.99 12.39 -2.62
N ASP A 331 14.79 12.95 -2.47
CA ASP A 331 14.34 14.13 -3.21
C ASP A 331 13.14 14.81 -2.51
N VAL A 332 13.44 15.49 -1.39
CA VAL A 332 12.41 16.13 -0.57
C VAL A 332 11.69 17.26 -1.30
N MET A 333 12.40 18.01 -2.14
CA MET A 333 11.82 19.15 -2.87
C MET A 333 10.76 18.70 -3.87
N ARG A 334 10.97 17.58 -4.55
CA ARG A 334 9.99 16.96 -5.45
C ARG A 334 8.75 16.51 -4.69
N ALA A 335 8.92 15.78 -3.58
CA ALA A 335 7.81 15.28 -2.76
C ALA A 335 6.94 16.43 -2.23
N ARG A 336 7.55 17.51 -1.74
CA ARG A 336 6.85 18.68 -1.20
C ARG A 336 6.09 19.50 -2.25
N ARG A 337 6.50 19.45 -3.52
CA ARG A 337 5.97 20.27 -4.62
C ARG A 337 5.24 19.46 -5.68
N ALA A 338 4.79 18.25 -5.35
CA ALA A 338 3.94 17.49 -6.25
C ALA A 338 2.63 18.26 -6.54
N ASP A 339 2.15 18.21 -7.78
CA ASP A 339 1.04 19.01 -8.28
C ASP A 339 -0.25 18.89 -7.45
N TRP A 340 -0.44 17.75 -6.80
CA TRP A 340 -1.62 17.46 -5.97
C TRP A 340 -1.53 17.98 -4.53
N GLN A 341 -0.35 18.39 -4.04
CA GLN A 341 -0.17 18.76 -2.63
C GLN A 341 -1.10 19.89 -2.20
N ASP A 342 -1.32 20.87 -3.05
CA ASP A 342 -2.15 22.02 -2.69
C ASP A 342 -3.65 21.67 -2.62
N GLU A 343 -4.17 20.88 -3.55
CA GLU A 343 -5.60 20.61 -3.65
C GLU A 343 -6.08 19.41 -2.83
N TYR A 344 -5.18 18.46 -2.54
CA TYR A 344 -5.55 17.16 -1.96
C TYR A 344 -4.95 16.89 -0.58
N THR A 345 -4.10 17.76 -0.04
CA THR A 345 -3.53 17.59 1.30
C THR A 345 -4.30 18.41 2.33
N LEU A 346 -4.90 17.75 3.31
CA LEU A 346 -5.55 18.43 4.44
C LEU A 346 -4.54 19.27 5.23
N PRO A 347 -4.94 20.43 5.80
CA PRO A 347 -4.06 21.25 6.64
C PRO A 347 -3.45 20.47 7.82
N SER A 348 -4.20 19.56 8.45
CA SER A 348 -3.71 18.67 9.51
C SER A 348 -2.57 17.77 9.01
N LEU A 349 -2.76 17.15 7.87
CA LEU A 349 -1.76 16.28 7.24
C LEU A 349 -0.53 17.07 6.79
N SER A 350 -0.71 18.27 6.24
CA SER A 350 0.39 19.18 5.89
C SER A 350 1.19 19.60 7.12
N LYS A 351 0.51 19.84 8.26
CA LYS A 351 1.16 20.11 9.54
C LYS A 351 1.95 18.90 10.04
N PHE A 352 1.41 17.70 9.92
CA PHE A 352 2.10 16.46 10.28
C PHE A 352 3.36 16.22 9.44
N PHE A 353 3.34 16.61 8.15
CA PHE A 353 4.51 16.56 7.26
C PHE A 353 5.54 17.66 7.52
N SER A 354 5.22 18.68 8.30
CA SER A 354 6.13 19.78 8.57
C SER A 354 7.26 19.34 9.50
N ALA A 355 8.45 19.93 9.30
CA ALA A 355 9.62 19.64 10.10
C ALA A 355 9.35 19.82 11.60
N ASN A 356 9.44 18.73 12.35
CA ASN A 356 9.22 18.70 13.80
C ASN A 356 10.03 17.52 14.37
N PRO A 357 10.90 17.73 15.38
CA PRO A 357 11.70 16.66 15.98
C PRO A 357 10.88 15.52 16.61
N ASP A 358 9.64 15.82 17.00
CA ASP A 358 8.73 14.86 17.65
C ASP A 358 7.75 14.20 16.67
N SER A 359 7.83 14.53 15.36
CA SER A 359 6.92 14.01 14.33
C SER A 359 7.59 12.98 13.44
N HIS A 360 7.04 11.79 13.41
CA HIS A 360 7.41 10.76 12.43
C HIS A 360 7.02 11.12 10.98
N GLY A 361 6.22 12.16 10.79
CA GLY A 361 5.83 12.66 9.47
C GLY A 361 6.93 13.36 8.69
N SER A 362 8.05 13.75 9.33
CA SER A 362 9.17 14.44 8.71
C SER A 362 10.45 14.30 9.54
N PHE A 363 11.29 13.33 9.19
CA PHE A 363 12.51 13.01 9.95
C PHE A 363 13.82 13.50 9.30
N PHE A 364 13.77 14.28 8.23
CA PHE A 364 14.93 14.64 7.41
C PHE A 364 15.21 16.15 7.37
N PHE A 365 14.69 16.91 8.32
CA PHE A 365 14.78 18.37 8.28
C PHE A 365 16.20 18.91 8.55
N ASP A 366 17.06 18.16 9.24
CA ASP A 366 18.47 18.51 9.49
C ASP A 366 19.45 17.90 8.47
N TRP A 367 18.95 17.25 7.43
CA TRP A 367 19.81 16.58 6.46
C TRP A 367 20.43 17.53 5.46
N GLY A 368 21.66 17.21 5.08
CA GLY A 368 22.41 17.88 4.01
C GLY A 368 22.50 17.02 2.75
N THR A 369 23.40 17.43 1.87
CA THR A 369 23.64 16.76 0.58
C THR A 369 24.08 15.30 0.75
N GLU A 370 24.86 15.01 1.78
CA GLU A 370 25.45 13.69 1.99
C GLU A 370 24.40 12.62 2.31
N GLU A 371 23.37 12.97 3.10
CA GLU A 371 22.27 12.08 3.41
C GLU A 371 21.43 11.79 2.16
N GLU A 372 21.10 12.81 1.37
CA GLU A 372 20.33 12.64 0.13
C GLU A 372 21.11 11.81 -0.91
N VAL A 373 22.41 12.03 -1.04
CA VAL A 373 23.28 11.23 -1.93
C VAL A 373 23.35 9.79 -1.46
N ALA A 374 23.53 9.55 -0.17
CA ALA A 374 23.52 8.20 0.40
C ALA A 374 22.21 7.48 0.11
N TRP A 375 21.07 8.15 0.27
CA TRP A 375 19.76 7.58 -0.06
C TRP A 375 19.57 7.31 -1.55
N LYS A 376 20.10 8.14 -2.45
CA LYS A 376 20.08 7.86 -3.90
C LYS A 376 20.85 6.59 -4.25
N GLU A 377 22.03 6.39 -3.64
CA GLU A 377 22.81 5.17 -3.83
C GLU A 377 22.13 3.94 -3.19
N ASN A 378 21.55 4.12 -2.00
CA ASN A 378 20.76 3.09 -1.32
C ASN A 378 19.62 2.58 -2.21
N TYR A 379 18.87 3.49 -2.85
CA TYR A 379 17.79 3.15 -3.78
C TYR A 379 18.27 2.32 -4.97
N LYS A 380 19.41 2.62 -5.55
CA LYS A 380 19.95 1.86 -6.68
C LYS A 380 20.14 0.38 -6.34
N MET A 381 20.71 0.12 -5.16
CA MET A 381 20.96 -1.25 -4.70
C MET A 381 19.66 -1.95 -4.31
N TRP A 382 18.78 -1.28 -3.60
CA TRP A 382 17.47 -1.78 -3.20
C TRP A 382 16.60 -2.11 -4.42
N MET A 383 16.43 -1.19 -5.34
CA MET A 383 15.71 -1.41 -6.60
C MET A 383 16.32 -2.56 -7.42
N ARG A 384 17.65 -2.66 -7.45
CA ARG A 384 18.35 -3.76 -8.11
C ARG A 384 17.99 -5.10 -7.48
N PHE A 385 17.99 -5.19 -6.14
CA PHE A 385 17.63 -6.44 -5.46
C PHE A 385 16.18 -6.84 -5.77
N VAL A 386 15.24 -5.91 -5.66
CA VAL A 386 13.81 -6.18 -5.90
C VAL A 386 13.57 -6.62 -7.35
N ASN A 387 14.24 -5.99 -8.32
CA ASN A 387 14.13 -6.38 -9.73
C ASN A 387 14.78 -7.76 -10.01
N ASP A 388 15.95 -8.04 -9.46
CA ASP A 388 16.61 -9.35 -9.59
C ASP A 388 15.75 -10.45 -8.96
N TYR A 389 15.14 -10.19 -7.81
CA TYR A 389 14.21 -11.10 -7.13
C TYR A 389 12.98 -11.41 -8.01
N LYS A 390 12.32 -10.39 -8.53
CA LYS A 390 11.19 -10.54 -9.46
C LYS A 390 11.60 -11.31 -10.73
N ASN A 391 12.77 -11.01 -11.32
CA ASN A 391 13.25 -11.70 -12.54
C ASN A 391 13.51 -13.19 -12.34
N ARG A 392 13.71 -13.63 -11.10
CA ARG A 392 13.83 -15.05 -10.72
C ARG A 392 12.49 -15.70 -10.35
N GLY A 393 11.38 -14.98 -10.50
CA GLY A 393 10.03 -15.46 -10.20
C GLY A 393 9.54 -15.13 -8.79
N GLY A 394 10.28 -14.31 -8.04
CA GLY A 394 9.86 -13.84 -6.72
C GLY A 394 8.63 -12.94 -6.77
N ARG A 395 7.75 -13.06 -5.78
CA ARG A 395 6.55 -12.24 -5.68
C ARG A 395 6.90 -10.87 -5.12
N VAL A 396 6.60 -9.83 -5.92
CA VAL A 396 6.66 -8.42 -5.51
C VAL A 396 5.27 -7.83 -5.61
N THR A 397 4.90 -7.01 -4.62
CA THR A 397 3.59 -6.34 -4.53
C THR A 397 3.74 -4.82 -4.57
N VAL A 398 2.62 -4.11 -4.52
CA VAL A 398 2.54 -2.66 -4.47
C VAL A 398 1.95 -2.26 -3.12
N GLY A 399 2.72 -1.52 -2.34
CA GLY A 399 2.31 -0.89 -1.11
C GLY A 399 2.82 0.55 -1.06
N SER A 400 1.99 1.49 -0.63
CA SER A 400 2.35 2.90 -0.69
C SER A 400 2.90 3.47 0.64
N ASP A 401 2.43 2.96 1.77
CA ASP A 401 2.69 3.50 3.10
C ASP A 401 2.38 5.01 3.20
N SER A 402 1.30 5.42 2.50
CA SER A 402 0.90 6.82 2.41
C SER A 402 0.35 7.33 3.74
N GLY A 403 0.38 8.66 3.92
CA GLY A 403 0.02 9.36 5.15
C GLY A 403 1.24 9.84 5.94
N TYR A 404 2.45 9.60 5.43
CA TYR A 404 3.73 10.03 6.00
C TYR A 404 4.58 10.71 4.92
N ILE A 405 5.52 11.55 5.32
CA ILE A 405 6.63 12.07 4.51
C ILE A 405 6.18 12.61 3.13
N TYR A 406 5.20 13.50 3.12
CA TYR A 406 4.61 14.11 1.91
C TYR A 406 3.94 13.11 0.95
N LYS A 407 3.58 11.91 1.40
CA LYS A 407 2.83 10.94 0.59
C LYS A 407 1.34 10.99 0.88
N VAL A 408 0.57 11.33 -0.14
CA VAL A 408 -0.89 11.45 -0.06
C VAL A 408 -1.52 10.13 -0.51
N TYR A 409 -2.55 9.69 0.21
CA TYR A 409 -3.28 8.45 -0.08
C TYR A 409 -3.75 8.38 -1.54
N GLY A 410 -3.69 7.23 -2.14
CA GLY A 410 -4.01 7.01 -3.55
C GLY A 410 -2.90 7.48 -4.50
N PHE A 411 -2.43 8.72 -4.37
CA PHE A 411 -1.31 9.24 -5.17
C PHE A 411 -0.04 8.42 -4.95
N GLY A 412 0.30 8.11 -3.69
CA GLY A 412 1.48 7.31 -3.36
C GLY A 412 1.43 5.92 -3.97
N THR A 413 0.25 5.30 -4.09
CA THR A 413 0.12 3.99 -4.75
C THR A 413 0.51 4.08 -6.22
N ILE A 414 0.13 5.15 -6.93
CA ILE A 414 0.53 5.34 -8.33
C ILE A 414 2.02 5.69 -8.45
N GLU A 415 2.57 6.48 -7.51
CA GLU A 415 4.02 6.72 -7.44
C GLU A 415 4.81 5.41 -7.28
N GLU A 416 4.31 4.43 -6.52
CA GLU A 416 4.94 3.11 -6.38
C GLU A 416 5.05 2.38 -7.72
N LEU A 417 4.03 2.48 -8.58
CA LEU A 417 4.09 1.91 -9.93
C LEU A 417 5.20 2.57 -10.76
N GLU A 418 5.35 3.89 -10.68
CA GLU A 418 6.43 4.62 -11.37
C GLU A 418 7.81 4.21 -10.83
N LEU A 419 7.94 4.02 -9.51
CA LEU A 419 9.20 3.59 -8.87
C LEU A 419 9.55 2.13 -9.20
N LEU A 420 8.57 1.24 -9.31
CA LEU A 420 8.81 -0.12 -9.85
C LEU A 420 9.28 -0.06 -11.31
N ARG A 421 8.74 0.90 -12.11
CA ARG A 421 9.24 1.13 -13.47
C ARG A 421 10.69 1.61 -13.48
N GLU A 422 11.05 2.52 -12.57
CA GLU A 422 12.43 2.97 -12.36
C GLU A 422 13.34 1.81 -11.95
N ALA A 423 12.84 0.89 -11.12
CA ALA A 423 13.55 -0.33 -10.71
C ALA A 423 13.80 -1.34 -11.87
N GLY A 424 13.17 -1.15 -13.04
CA GLY A 424 13.38 -1.96 -14.24
C GLY A 424 12.26 -2.96 -14.57
N PHE A 425 11.12 -2.89 -13.88
CA PHE A 425 9.97 -3.73 -14.20
C PHE A 425 9.35 -3.35 -15.56
N HIS A 426 8.89 -4.33 -16.30
CA HIS A 426 8.05 -4.09 -17.48
C HIS A 426 6.63 -3.64 -17.05
N PRO A 427 5.93 -2.77 -17.81
CA PRO A 427 4.60 -2.30 -17.43
C PRO A 427 3.59 -3.41 -17.10
N LEU A 428 3.59 -4.52 -17.83
CA LEU A 428 2.71 -5.66 -17.53
C LEU A 428 3.08 -6.38 -16.22
N GLU A 429 4.36 -6.42 -15.85
CA GLU A 429 4.81 -6.95 -14.57
C GLU A 429 4.36 -6.06 -13.40
N ILE A 430 4.37 -4.73 -13.60
CA ILE A 430 3.88 -3.77 -12.64
C ILE A 430 2.36 -3.92 -12.44
N MET A 431 1.60 -4.08 -13.51
CA MET A 431 0.16 -4.35 -13.40
C MET A 431 -0.11 -5.64 -12.64
N LYS A 432 0.67 -6.71 -12.88
CA LYS A 432 0.58 -7.95 -12.11
C LYS A 432 0.92 -7.73 -10.63
N ALA A 433 1.99 -6.97 -10.33
CA ALA A 433 2.38 -6.64 -8.95
C ALA A 433 1.27 -5.89 -8.21
N ALA A 434 0.62 -4.95 -8.88
CA ALA A 434 -0.44 -4.09 -8.34
C ALA A 434 -1.82 -4.78 -8.23
N THR A 435 -1.98 -6.00 -8.75
CA THR A 435 -3.26 -6.70 -8.82
C THR A 435 -3.14 -8.15 -8.38
N LEU A 436 -2.77 -9.08 -9.29
CA LEU A 436 -2.73 -10.51 -9.00
C LEU A 436 -1.73 -10.87 -7.89
N SER A 437 -0.51 -10.32 -7.91
CA SER A 437 0.49 -10.62 -6.87
C SER A 437 0.02 -10.17 -5.48
N GLY A 438 -0.63 -9.01 -5.37
CA GLY A 438 -1.28 -8.57 -4.13
C GLY A 438 -2.37 -9.55 -3.68
N ALA A 439 -3.23 -9.98 -4.62
CA ALA A 439 -4.28 -10.96 -4.32
C ALA A 439 -3.69 -12.31 -3.86
N GLU A 440 -2.61 -12.79 -4.48
CA GLU A 440 -1.90 -14.01 -4.07
C GLU A 440 -1.31 -13.88 -2.66
N ALA A 441 -0.65 -12.77 -2.37
CA ALA A 441 -0.07 -12.50 -1.05
C ALA A 441 -1.14 -12.44 0.05
N LEU A 442 -2.34 -11.96 -0.28
CA LEU A 442 -3.50 -11.92 0.62
C LEU A 442 -4.26 -13.25 0.69
N GLY A 443 -3.99 -14.22 -0.21
CA GLY A 443 -4.76 -15.47 -0.34
C GLY A 443 -6.13 -15.29 -1.00
N LEU A 444 -6.33 -14.21 -1.75
CA LEU A 444 -7.60 -13.82 -2.38
C LEU A 444 -7.60 -14.01 -3.91
N GLN A 445 -6.58 -14.63 -4.49
CA GLN A 445 -6.40 -14.78 -5.94
C GLN A 445 -7.55 -15.53 -6.63
N GLN A 446 -8.35 -16.29 -5.90
CA GLN A 446 -9.55 -16.93 -6.46
C GLN A 446 -10.72 -15.94 -6.61
N SER A 447 -10.68 -14.81 -5.91
CA SER A 447 -11.78 -13.85 -5.84
C SER A 447 -11.51 -12.54 -6.55
N ILE A 448 -10.27 -12.04 -6.52
CA ILE A 448 -9.86 -10.73 -7.05
C ILE A 448 -8.51 -10.82 -7.78
N GLY A 449 -8.05 -9.70 -8.34
CA GLY A 449 -6.72 -9.54 -8.93
C GLY A 449 -6.63 -9.80 -10.42
N THR A 450 -7.68 -10.34 -11.05
CA THR A 450 -7.75 -10.52 -12.51
C THR A 450 -9.13 -10.21 -13.06
N VAL A 451 -9.21 -9.86 -14.36
CA VAL A 451 -10.46 -9.68 -15.09
C VAL A 451 -10.85 -11.01 -15.73
N GLU A 452 -11.55 -11.85 -14.98
CA GLU A 452 -11.96 -13.20 -15.40
C GLU A 452 -13.35 -13.55 -14.86
N ALA A 453 -14.07 -14.41 -15.58
CA ALA A 453 -15.36 -14.93 -15.11
C ALA A 453 -15.20 -15.67 -13.77
N GLY A 454 -16.14 -15.44 -12.86
CA GLY A 454 -16.15 -15.98 -11.49
C GLY A 454 -15.53 -15.05 -10.44
N LYS A 455 -14.72 -14.08 -10.84
CA LYS A 455 -14.11 -13.08 -9.95
C LYS A 455 -15.10 -12.01 -9.51
N LEU A 456 -14.82 -11.35 -8.40
CA LEU A 456 -15.53 -10.15 -8.00
C LEU A 456 -15.28 -9.03 -9.02
N ALA A 457 -16.32 -8.23 -9.25
CA ALA A 457 -16.23 -7.07 -10.13
C ALA A 457 -15.59 -5.89 -9.39
N ASP A 458 -14.30 -6.02 -9.15
CA ASP A 458 -13.40 -4.99 -8.61
C ASP A 458 -12.49 -4.52 -9.75
N LEU A 459 -12.85 -3.39 -10.40
CA LEU A 459 -12.25 -2.94 -11.66
C LEU A 459 -11.94 -1.45 -11.63
N ALA A 460 -10.92 -1.04 -12.39
CA ALA A 460 -10.65 0.36 -12.75
C ALA A 460 -10.88 0.55 -14.26
N ILE A 461 -11.57 1.63 -14.62
CA ILE A 461 -11.85 2.02 -16.01
C ILE A 461 -11.15 3.33 -16.31
N LEU A 462 -10.39 3.36 -17.40
CA LEU A 462 -9.50 4.45 -17.78
C LEU A 462 -9.78 4.91 -19.22
N ASP A 463 -9.66 6.21 -19.46
CA ASP A 463 -9.79 6.79 -20.79
C ASP A 463 -8.55 6.52 -21.67
N GLU A 464 -7.39 6.25 -21.08
CA GLU A 464 -6.12 6.08 -21.78
C GLU A 464 -5.38 4.81 -21.34
N ASN A 465 -4.40 4.39 -22.16
CA ASN A 465 -3.60 3.18 -21.91
C ASN A 465 -2.60 3.36 -20.75
N PRO A 466 -2.82 2.76 -19.58
CA PRO A 466 -1.90 2.87 -18.45
C PRO A 466 -0.56 2.16 -18.69
N LEU A 467 -0.49 1.17 -19.58
CA LEU A 467 0.76 0.49 -19.90
C LEU A 467 1.74 1.39 -20.68
N ALA A 468 1.20 2.37 -21.41
CA ALA A 468 2.02 3.35 -22.10
C ALA A 468 2.48 4.50 -21.19
N ASN A 469 1.67 4.84 -20.19
CA ASN A 469 1.95 5.95 -19.27
C ASN A 469 1.18 5.78 -17.95
N PHE A 470 1.87 5.44 -16.87
CA PHE A 470 1.24 5.30 -15.55
C PHE A 470 0.64 6.60 -15.00
N LYS A 471 1.08 7.77 -15.50
CA LYS A 471 0.51 9.06 -15.08
C LYS A 471 -0.99 9.20 -15.39
N VAL A 472 -1.53 8.39 -16.30
CA VAL A 472 -2.98 8.34 -16.55
C VAL A 472 -3.77 7.66 -15.44
N LEU A 473 -3.09 7.04 -14.46
CA LEU A 473 -3.72 6.46 -13.27
C LEU A 473 -3.89 7.47 -12.13
N TYR A 474 -3.09 8.56 -12.10
CA TYR A 474 -3.37 9.62 -11.13
C TYR A 474 -4.78 10.14 -11.32
N GLY A 475 -5.51 10.29 -10.24
CA GLY A 475 -6.89 10.79 -10.29
C GLY A 475 -6.99 12.20 -10.89
N THR A 476 -5.95 13.00 -10.72
CA THR A 476 -5.79 14.31 -11.37
C THR A 476 -5.46 14.20 -12.86
N GLY A 477 -5.04 13.01 -13.34
CA GLY A 477 -4.45 12.86 -14.66
C GLY A 477 -3.06 13.52 -14.75
N HIS A 478 -2.68 13.90 -15.97
CA HIS A 478 -1.43 14.60 -16.24
C HIS A 478 -1.60 15.70 -17.30
N MET A 479 -0.69 16.66 -17.30
CA MET A 479 -0.71 17.76 -18.27
C MET A 479 -0.29 17.28 -19.67
N ARG A 480 -1.05 17.69 -20.68
CA ARG A 480 -0.74 17.47 -22.10
C ARG A 480 -1.05 18.73 -22.91
N LEU A 481 -0.19 19.04 -23.86
CA LEU A 481 -0.50 20.04 -24.88
C LEU A 481 -1.40 19.43 -25.97
N ASP A 482 -2.46 20.13 -26.34
CA ASP A 482 -3.24 19.78 -27.50
C ASP A 482 -2.60 20.33 -28.80
N LYS A 483 -3.23 20.06 -29.95
CA LYS A 483 -2.73 20.49 -31.25
C LYS A 483 -2.67 22.01 -31.43
N THR A 484 -3.33 22.77 -30.55
CA THR A 484 -3.33 24.25 -30.58
C THR A 484 -2.28 24.85 -29.63
N GLY A 485 -1.55 23.99 -28.87
CA GLY A 485 -0.58 24.43 -27.87
C GLY A 485 -1.21 24.76 -26.50
N LYS A 486 -2.50 24.48 -26.32
CA LYS A 486 -3.17 24.66 -25.03
C LYS A 486 -2.87 23.50 -24.10
N VAL A 487 -2.54 23.82 -22.85
CA VAL A 487 -2.38 22.83 -21.77
C VAL A 487 -3.75 22.30 -21.34
N ASN A 488 -3.91 20.99 -21.36
CA ASN A 488 -5.09 20.29 -20.86
C ASN A 488 -4.67 19.25 -19.84
N GLN A 489 -5.49 19.06 -18.81
CA GLN A 489 -5.37 17.95 -17.87
C GLN A 489 -6.10 16.74 -18.48
N VAL A 490 -5.40 15.64 -18.71
CA VAL A 490 -5.91 14.43 -19.36
C VAL A 490 -5.65 13.19 -18.51
N GLY A 491 -6.43 12.13 -18.76
CA GLY A 491 -6.31 10.85 -18.03
C GLY A 491 -7.00 10.87 -16.68
N GLY A 492 -6.51 10.04 -15.78
CA GLY A 492 -7.13 9.70 -14.52
C GLY A 492 -8.12 8.55 -14.65
N VAL A 493 -8.44 7.95 -13.53
CA VAL A 493 -9.48 6.91 -13.44
C VAL A 493 -10.84 7.54 -13.72
N LYS A 494 -11.61 6.93 -14.63
CA LYS A 494 -12.98 7.36 -14.94
C LYS A 494 -13.98 6.77 -13.96
N TYR A 495 -13.97 5.44 -13.86
CA TYR A 495 -14.81 4.73 -12.91
C TYR A 495 -13.99 3.73 -12.10
N THR A 496 -14.30 3.64 -10.83
CA THR A 496 -13.89 2.54 -9.97
C THR A 496 -15.09 1.67 -9.71
N ILE A 497 -15.01 0.39 -10.01
CA ILE A 497 -16.05 -0.58 -9.69
C ILE A 497 -15.55 -1.43 -8.54
N LYS A 498 -16.33 -1.49 -7.47
CA LYS A 498 -16.05 -2.35 -6.31
C LYS A 498 -17.30 -3.13 -5.94
N ASP A 499 -17.19 -4.46 -5.90
CA ASP A 499 -18.32 -5.37 -5.70
C ASP A 499 -19.50 -5.07 -6.67
N GLY A 500 -19.21 -4.72 -7.94
CA GLY A 500 -20.21 -4.41 -8.97
C GLY A 500 -20.87 -3.03 -8.84
N ILE A 501 -20.50 -2.23 -7.85
CA ILE A 501 -20.97 -0.86 -7.69
C ILE A 501 -20.03 0.07 -8.45
N VAL A 502 -20.60 0.90 -9.32
CA VAL A 502 -19.86 1.85 -10.18
C VAL A 502 -19.77 3.20 -9.49
N TYR A 503 -18.56 3.61 -9.18
CA TYR A 503 -18.24 4.94 -8.60
C TYR A 503 -17.62 5.83 -9.67
N ASP A 504 -18.08 7.06 -9.76
CA ASP A 504 -17.41 8.11 -10.56
C ASP A 504 -16.15 8.58 -9.80
N ALA A 505 -14.98 8.19 -10.29
CA ALA A 505 -13.71 8.48 -9.63
C ALA A 505 -13.41 9.98 -9.61
N LYS A 506 -13.82 10.72 -10.65
CA LYS A 506 -13.64 12.17 -10.72
C LYS A 506 -14.49 12.90 -9.69
N GLN A 507 -15.73 12.42 -9.45
CA GLN A 507 -16.59 12.98 -8.41
C GLN A 507 -16.02 12.73 -7.01
N LEU A 508 -15.53 11.50 -6.73
CA LEU A 508 -14.90 11.22 -5.44
C LEU A 508 -13.71 12.14 -5.16
N LEU A 509 -12.91 12.44 -6.16
CA LEU A 509 -11.78 13.37 -6.03
C LEU A 509 -12.23 14.84 -5.93
N ALA A 510 -13.33 15.21 -6.57
CA ALA A 510 -13.94 16.53 -6.39
C ALA A 510 -14.40 16.73 -4.94
N ASP A 511 -15.06 15.70 -4.36
CA ASP A 511 -15.47 15.73 -2.95
C ASP A 511 -14.27 15.92 -2.01
N VAL A 512 -13.15 15.24 -2.29
CA VAL A 512 -11.91 15.43 -1.51
C VAL A 512 -11.38 16.86 -1.61
N ARG A 513 -11.35 17.46 -2.82
CA ARG A 513 -10.94 18.86 -2.97
C ARG A 513 -11.84 19.79 -2.16
N ASP A 514 -13.15 19.56 -2.14
CA ASP A 514 -14.09 20.36 -1.35
C ASP A 514 -13.84 20.18 0.16
N MET A 515 -13.54 18.97 0.64
CA MET A 515 -13.13 18.71 2.02
C MET A 515 -11.87 19.51 2.38
N VAL A 516 -10.84 19.47 1.52
CA VAL A 516 -9.58 20.22 1.73
C VAL A 516 -9.81 21.72 1.71
N LYS A 517 -10.59 22.23 0.75
CA LYS A 517 -10.94 23.65 0.65
C LYS A 517 -11.65 24.13 1.91
N LYS A 518 -12.65 23.39 2.40
CA LYS A 518 -13.37 23.69 3.63
C LYS A 518 -12.44 23.72 4.84
N ALA A 519 -11.60 22.70 5.00
CA ALA A 519 -10.64 22.63 6.09
C ALA A 519 -9.62 23.79 6.07
N LYS A 520 -9.17 24.23 4.89
CA LYS A 520 -8.30 25.41 4.73
C LYS A 520 -9.02 26.70 5.19
N GLN A 521 -10.30 26.88 4.84
CA GLN A 521 -11.09 28.04 5.27
C GLN A 521 -11.28 28.08 6.78
N GLU A 522 -11.60 26.95 7.40
CA GLU A 522 -11.77 26.82 8.86
C GLU A 522 -10.45 27.08 9.63
N ASN A 523 -9.31 26.76 9.03
CA ASN A 523 -8.00 26.99 9.63
C ASN A 523 -7.55 28.46 9.55
N ILE A 524 -8.02 29.22 8.54
CA ILE A 524 -7.75 30.66 8.40
C ILE A 524 -8.61 31.46 9.40
N SER A 525 -9.77 30.95 9.80
CA SER A 525 -10.73 31.61 10.69
C SER A 525 -10.38 31.44 12.17
N LYS A 526 -9.42 30.61 12.51
CA LYS A 526 -8.89 30.39 13.86
C LYS A 526 -7.57 31.12 14.07
#